data_d1ae8c2eccdc4c67646016a00c9a22c1
#
_entry.id   d1ae8c2eccdc4c67646016a00c9a22c1
#
_cell.length_a   1.000
_cell.length_b   1.000
_cell.length_c   1.000
_cell.angle_alpha   90.00
_cell.angle_beta   90.00
_cell.angle_gamma   90.00
#
_symmetry.space_group_name_H-M   'P 1'
#
loop_
_entity.id
_entity.type
_entity.pdbx_description
1 polymer ?
#
loop_
_entity_poly.entity_id
_entity_poly.type
_entity_poly.pdbx_seq_one_letter_code
_entity_poly.pdbx_strand_id
1 'polypeptide(L)'
;YDKAEETVSVEVINPTTGSVKCVVAGEITGENIRFSKEISLFCGETREIVFTPEEFPQLKIDNLRLWWPLFKGKPDLYELKMTVSVKGQVSDSLKTRFGIREITSDQNTPDKSRQFYVNGKKIFIRGTNWIPEGMLRHSDERTYAELRYTKQSGVNLVRMWGGGIAESDYFFQLCDEMGLLVWQEFWLTGDTKHPHDQALYLANLESTVKRLRNHPSLAYYVSSNESTEVVGAKDLIMKLDGTRGYQMQSECDGVHDGSPYKQVNPMQHYENTASPRGSRVDGFNPEYGAPTLPTLETLREVMDEKDLWPINKEVWDYHDGGGFHLMSTMYKDLVNNYGTSQSIEEFAKKGQLVGAMNSKTIWEVWNYNKLDYGDRYCSGLLFWYHNCPVRQVCARMWDWSLEPTASLYHTQNALEPLHAQFDYLKNMVSVCNDYYRSFKNYKVKADVYDLNSKKVFSYSQRIDIGEDEVLNDLFKIDFPSDITPVHFIRLGLS
;
A
#
# COMPACT_ATOMS: atom_id res chain seq x y z
N TYR A 1 1.56 22.30 11.72
CA TYR A 1 0.42 22.08 12.64
C TYR A 1 0.92 22.19 14.08
N ASP A 2 0.46 23.21 14.79
CA ASP A 2 0.90 23.45 16.16
C ASP A 2 -0.16 23.05 17.19
N LYS A 3 -1.40 22.87 16.74
CA LYS A 3 -2.57 22.57 17.58
C LYS A 3 -3.55 21.63 16.90
N ALA A 4 -4.24 20.81 17.72
CA ALA A 4 -5.39 20.01 17.32
C ALA A 4 -6.54 20.19 18.30
N GLU A 5 -7.77 20.07 17.82
CA GLU A 5 -8.98 20.05 18.62
C GLU A 5 -9.62 18.67 18.49
N GLU A 6 -9.69 17.95 19.61
CA GLU A 6 -10.19 16.58 19.63
C GLU A 6 -11.62 16.54 20.18
N THR A 7 -12.50 15.83 19.47
CA THR A 7 -13.83 15.49 19.97
C THR A 7 -13.89 14.00 20.25
N VAL A 8 -14.24 13.64 21.47
CA VAL A 8 -14.37 12.24 21.88
C VAL A 8 -15.84 11.89 22.03
N SER A 9 -16.29 10.84 21.36
CA SER A 9 -17.61 10.25 21.57
C SER A 9 -17.53 8.80 22.02
N VAL A 10 -18.43 8.41 22.93
CA VAL A 10 -18.54 7.04 23.41
C VAL A 10 -20.00 6.68 23.61
N GLU A 11 -20.37 5.48 23.16
CA GLU A 11 -21.70 4.93 23.40
C GLU A 11 -21.73 4.21 24.75
N VAL A 12 -22.68 4.54 25.61
CA VAL A 12 -22.84 3.96 26.94
C VAL A 12 -24.21 3.33 27.06
N ILE A 13 -24.25 2.09 27.52
CA ILE A 13 -25.47 1.28 27.65
C ILE A 13 -25.73 0.97 29.12
N ASN A 14 -26.97 1.16 29.56
CA ASN A 14 -27.43 0.65 30.85
C ASN A 14 -28.20 -0.67 30.67
N PRO A 15 -27.59 -1.85 30.87
CA PRO A 15 -28.26 -3.14 30.67
C PRO A 15 -29.12 -3.55 31.87
N THR A 16 -29.20 -2.74 32.92
CA THR A 16 -29.95 -3.09 34.16
C THR A 16 -31.45 -2.77 34.05
N THR A 17 -32.21 -3.31 35.00
CA THR A 17 -33.66 -3.12 35.06
C THR A 17 -34.11 -1.80 35.71
N GLY A 18 -33.17 -0.99 36.20
CA GLY A 18 -33.42 0.30 36.85
C GLY A 18 -32.60 1.44 36.27
N SER A 19 -32.94 2.68 36.61
CA SER A 19 -32.13 3.83 36.25
C SER A 19 -30.81 3.83 37.02
N VAL A 20 -29.72 4.19 36.32
CA VAL A 20 -28.36 4.23 36.91
C VAL A 20 -27.76 5.61 36.72
N LYS A 21 -27.21 6.16 37.80
CA LYS A 21 -26.36 7.34 37.77
C LYS A 21 -24.90 6.89 37.67
N CYS A 22 -24.18 7.38 36.67
CA CYS A 22 -22.79 6.99 36.43
C CYS A 22 -21.93 8.19 36.03
N VAL A 23 -20.61 8.02 36.15
CA VAL A 23 -19.60 8.96 35.66
C VAL A 23 -18.90 8.32 34.46
N VAL A 24 -18.95 9.00 33.30
CA VAL A 24 -18.19 8.65 32.11
C VAL A 24 -16.96 9.53 32.08
N ALA A 25 -15.77 8.95 32.09
CA ALA A 25 -14.51 9.67 32.14
C ALA A 25 -13.54 9.19 31.06
N GLY A 26 -12.77 10.15 30.52
CA GLY A 26 -11.72 9.90 29.55
C GLY A 26 -10.35 10.41 30.02
N GLU A 27 -9.29 9.73 29.62
CA GLU A 27 -7.91 10.12 29.82
C GLU A 27 -7.10 9.85 28.55
N ILE A 28 -6.41 10.87 28.03
CA ILE A 28 -5.36 10.67 27.02
C ILE A 28 -4.07 10.39 27.78
N THR A 29 -3.65 9.14 27.77
CA THR A 29 -2.57 8.60 28.60
C THR A 29 -1.23 9.28 28.26
N GLY A 30 -0.53 9.77 29.27
CA GLY A 30 0.78 10.43 29.10
C GLY A 30 0.73 11.91 28.77
N GLU A 31 -0.47 12.48 28.45
CA GLU A 31 -0.63 13.89 28.07
C GLU A 31 -1.27 14.76 29.19
N ASN A 32 -1.54 14.19 30.36
CA ASN A 32 -2.27 14.85 31.48
C ASN A 32 -3.64 15.41 31.09
N ILE A 33 -4.28 14.88 30.05
CA ILE A 33 -5.58 15.29 29.56
C ILE A 33 -6.64 14.37 30.16
N ARG A 34 -7.54 14.92 30.98
CA ARG A 34 -8.64 14.19 31.62
C ARG A 34 -9.93 15.01 31.53
N PHE A 35 -11.03 14.31 31.29
CA PHE A 35 -12.37 14.89 31.18
C PHE A 35 -13.41 13.90 31.69
N SER A 36 -14.57 14.41 32.16
CA SER A 36 -15.64 13.52 32.65
C SER A 36 -16.99 14.21 32.63
N LYS A 37 -18.06 13.41 32.50
CA LYS A 37 -19.46 13.82 32.64
C LYS A 37 -20.18 12.87 33.59
N GLU A 38 -21.01 13.44 34.47
CA GLU A 38 -21.97 12.68 35.26
C GLU A 38 -23.30 12.63 34.48
N ILE A 39 -23.84 11.43 34.29
CA ILE A 39 -25.06 11.20 33.54
C ILE A 39 -25.99 10.22 34.28
N SER A 40 -27.27 10.25 33.92
CA SER A 40 -28.25 9.26 34.34
C SER A 40 -28.82 8.56 33.12
N LEU A 41 -28.84 7.24 33.11
CA LEU A 41 -29.41 6.41 32.07
C LEU A 41 -30.62 5.66 32.58
N PHE A 42 -31.71 5.60 31.80
CA PHE A 42 -32.86 4.76 32.09
C PHE A 42 -32.53 3.28 31.89
N CYS A 43 -33.42 2.42 32.36
CA CYS A 43 -33.37 0.96 32.10
C CYS A 43 -33.28 0.70 30.59
N GLY A 44 -32.30 -0.07 30.16
CA GLY A 44 -32.08 -0.45 28.77
C GLY A 44 -31.66 0.70 27.82
N GLU A 45 -31.41 1.89 28.36
CA GLU A 45 -31.02 3.02 27.52
C GLU A 45 -29.59 2.88 27.00
N THR A 46 -29.43 3.18 25.71
CA THR A 46 -28.15 3.41 25.04
C THR A 46 -28.06 4.90 24.69
N ARG A 47 -26.95 5.54 25.07
CA ARG A 47 -26.73 6.97 24.79
C ARG A 47 -25.30 7.24 24.35
N GLU A 48 -25.15 7.99 23.27
CA GLU A 48 -23.86 8.58 22.88
C GLU A 48 -23.54 9.78 23.78
N ILE A 49 -22.34 9.77 24.37
CA ILE A 49 -21.81 10.83 25.19
C ILE A 49 -20.65 11.47 24.43
N VAL A 50 -20.75 12.77 24.20
CA VAL A 50 -19.78 13.54 23.43
C VAL A 50 -19.06 14.51 24.36
N PHE A 51 -17.74 14.58 24.22
CA PHE A 51 -16.85 15.55 24.89
C PHE A 51 -16.21 16.40 23.81
N THR A 52 -16.47 17.70 23.84
CA THR A 52 -15.97 18.66 22.85
C THR A 52 -14.92 19.60 23.44
N PRO A 53 -14.05 20.21 22.63
CA PRO A 53 -13.04 21.16 23.11
C PRO A 53 -13.65 22.46 23.66
N GLU A 54 -14.90 22.78 23.34
CA GLU A 54 -15.63 23.91 23.92
C GLU A 54 -16.01 23.68 25.37
N GLU A 55 -16.47 22.45 25.70
CA GLU A 55 -16.82 22.05 27.07
C GLU A 55 -15.56 21.63 27.87
N PHE A 56 -14.56 21.07 27.21
CA PHE A 56 -13.33 20.56 27.82
C PHE A 56 -12.11 21.15 27.10
N PRO A 57 -11.68 22.39 27.47
CA PRO A 57 -10.57 23.07 26.78
C PRO A 57 -9.26 22.30 26.72
N GLN A 58 -9.04 21.35 27.63
CA GLN A 58 -7.87 20.44 27.61
C GLN A 58 -7.85 19.50 26.42
N LEU A 59 -8.95 19.34 25.67
CA LEU A 59 -9.01 18.62 24.39
C LEU A 59 -8.46 19.45 23.21
N LYS A 60 -8.05 20.70 23.47
CA LYS A 60 -7.20 21.49 22.57
C LYS A 60 -5.75 21.16 22.90
N ILE A 61 -5.14 20.34 22.05
CA ILE A 61 -3.81 19.78 22.27
C ILE A 61 -2.78 20.66 21.59
N ASP A 62 -1.81 21.15 22.33
CA ASP A 62 -0.62 21.88 21.84
C ASP A 62 0.59 20.92 21.75
N ASN A 63 1.63 21.31 20.99
CA ASN A 63 2.86 20.52 20.82
C ASN A 63 2.62 19.12 20.31
N LEU A 64 1.94 19.03 19.17
CA LEU A 64 1.48 17.77 18.58
C LEU A 64 2.61 16.81 18.21
N ARG A 65 2.41 15.53 18.50
CA ARG A 65 3.13 14.43 17.86
C ARG A 65 2.28 13.93 16.71
N LEU A 66 2.61 14.37 15.48
CA LEU A 66 1.85 13.99 14.30
C LEU A 66 2.15 12.55 13.89
N TRP A 67 1.12 11.83 13.47
CA TRP A 67 1.28 10.55 12.82
C TRP A 67 1.72 10.77 11.35
N TRP A 68 2.75 10.06 10.92
CA TRP A 68 3.29 10.12 9.58
C TRP A 68 3.39 8.74 8.94
N PRO A 69 3.16 8.62 7.62
CA PRO A 69 3.40 7.38 6.91
C PRO A 69 4.90 7.06 6.75
N LEU A 70 5.16 5.84 6.36
CA LEU A 70 6.51 5.27 6.18
C LEU A 70 7.43 6.22 5.39
N PHE A 71 8.65 6.43 5.90
CA PHE A 71 9.69 7.34 5.40
C PHE A 71 9.39 8.84 5.47
N LYS A 72 8.18 9.25 5.83
CA LYS A 72 7.79 10.66 5.90
C LYS A 72 7.94 11.25 7.31
N GLY A 73 8.00 10.42 8.34
CA GLY A 73 8.16 10.78 9.74
C GLY A 73 7.95 9.57 10.65
N LYS A 74 7.56 9.84 11.90
CA LYS A 74 7.22 8.80 12.86
C LYS A 74 5.71 8.57 12.88
N PRO A 75 5.23 7.32 12.93
CA PRO A 75 3.82 7.02 13.12
C PRO A 75 3.44 7.14 14.62
N ASP A 76 3.47 8.36 15.16
CA ASP A 76 3.19 8.61 16.56
C ASP A 76 1.72 8.36 16.90
N LEU A 77 1.48 7.63 18.00
CA LEU A 77 0.16 7.27 18.48
C LEU A 77 -0.08 7.80 19.89
N TYR A 78 -1.32 8.18 20.15
CA TYR A 78 -1.86 8.49 21.47
C TYR A 78 -2.73 7.33 21.94
N GLU A 79 -2.87 7.15 23.26
CA GLU A 79 -3.79 6.21 23.86
C GLU A 79 -4.91 6.96 24.61
N LEU A 80 -6.16 6.66 24.24
CA LEU A 80 -7.35 7.12 24.93
C LEU A 80 -7.92 5.97 25.77
N LYS A 81 -8.08 6.22 27.07
CA LYS A 81 -8.78 5.33 27.98
C LYS A 81 -10.11 5.96 28.39
N MET A 82 -11.21 5.24 28.15
CA MET A 82 -12.55 5.60 28.63
C MET A 82 -12.96 4.66 29.76
N THR A 83 -13.67 5.21 30.75
CA THR A 83 -14.20 4.45 31.88
C THR A 83 -15.62 4.87 32.20
N VAL A 84 -16.44 3.93 32.62
CA VAL A 84 -17.76 4.18 33.23
C VAL A 84 -17.75 3.70 34.66
N SER A 85 -18.07 4.60 35.60
CA SER A 85 -18.10 4.28 37.03
C SER A 85 -19.47 4.47 37.64
N VAL A 86 -19.91 3.51 38.45
CA VAL A 86 -21.17 3.55 39.19
C VAL A 86 -20.86 3.50 40.69
N LYS A 87 -21.37 4.46 41.46
CA LYS A 87 -21.11 4.58 42.94
C LYS A 87 -19.60 4.56 43.27
N GLY A 88 -18.77 5.18 42.42
CA GLY A 88 -17.32 5.27 42.60
C GLY A 88 -16.52 4.02 42.21
N GLN A 89 -17.16 2.97 41.72
CA GLN A 89 -16.50 1.75 41.23
C GLN A 89 -16.56 1.72 39.71
N VAL A 90 -15.44 1.38 39.06
CA VAL A 90 -15.38 1.19 37.60
C VAL A 90 -16.25 -0.01 37.21
N SER A 91 -17.26 0.24 36.39
CA SER A 91 -18.18 -0.77 35.87
C SER A 91 -17.66 -1.34 34.54
N ASP A 92 -17.08 -0.46 33.69
CA ASP A 92 -16.52 -0.86 32.39
C ASP A 92 -15.41 0.09 31.98
N SER A 93 -14.53 -0.37 31.08
CA SER A 93 -13.44 0.44 30.54
C SER A 93 -13.06 -0.01 29.13
N LEU A 94 -12.71 0.98 28.29
CA LEU A 94 -12.23 0.77 26.93
C LEU A 94 -10.92 1.52 26.73
N LYS A 95 -10.00 0.94 25.96
CA LYS A 95 -8.81 1.61 25.48
C LYS A 95 -8.80 1.59 23.95
N THR A 96 -8.44 2.71 23.36
CA THR A 96 -8.22 2.83 21.94
C THR A 96 -6.98 3.68 21.67
N ARG A 97 -6.32 3.45 20.53
CA ARG A 97 -5.23 4.31 20.07
C ARG A 97 -5.71 5.15 18.91
N PHE A 98 -5.16 6.33 18.77
CA PHE A 98 -5.43 7.23 17.67
C PHE A 98 -4.16 7.99 17.27
N GLY A 99 -4.12 8.57 16.09
CA GLY A 99 -3.03 9.42 15.64
C GLY A 99 -3.57 10.75 15.12
N ILE A 100 -2.90 11.82 15.49
CA ILE A 100 -3.24 13.17 15.02
C ILE A 100 -2.58 13.37 13.66
N ARG A 101 -3.38 13.57 12.62
CA ARG A 101 -2.92 13.81 11.25
C ARG A 101 -4.04 14.43 10.41
N GLU A 102 -3.67 15.06 9.31
CA GLU A 102 -4.57 15.45 8.23
C GLU A 102 -4.23 14.67 6.97
N ILE A 103 -5.23 14.10 6.29
CA ILE A 103 -5.06 13.49 4.96
C ILE A 103 -6.07 14.13 4.03
N THR A 104 -5.57 14.75 2.97
CA THR A 104 -6.38 15.37 1.93
C THR A 104 -5.97 14.88 0.55
N SER A 105 -6.80 15.11 -0.45
CA SER A 105 -6.45 14.85 -1.84
C SER A 105 -7.17 15.82 -2.76
N ASP A 106 -6.56 16.09 -3.92
CA ASP A 106 -7.16 16.90 -4.98
C ASP A 106 -6.76 16.40 -6.37
N GLN A 107 -7.19 17.11 -7.41
CA GLN A 107 -6.86 16.86 -8.82
C GLN A 107 -6.17 18.08 -9.45
N ASN A 108 -5.45 18.85 -8.64
CA ASN A 108 -4.71 20.04 -9.09
C ASN A 108 -3.34 19.67 -9.68
N THR A 109 -3.31 18.61 -10.47
CA THR A 109 -2.15 18.09 -11.18
C THR A 109 -2.21 18.44 -12.65
N PRO A 110 -1.10 18.40 -13.41
CA PRO A 110 -1.09 18.73 -14.84
C PRO A 110 -2.06 17.89 -15.67
N ASP A 111 -2.21 16.61 -15.34
CA ASP A 111 -3.05 15.63 -16.03
C ASP A 111 -4.40 15.35 -15.32
N LYS A 112 -4.71 16.10 -14.27
CA LYS A 112 -5.91 15.93 -13.42
C LYS A 112 -5.93 14.61 -12.64
N SER A 113 -4.80 13.94 -12.49
CA SER A 113 -4.69 12.77 -11.63
C SER A 113 -4.83 13.15 -10.16
N ARG A 114 -5.24 12.18 -9.34
CA ARG A 114 -5.41 12.36 -7.90
C ARG A 114 -4.07 12.46 -7.18
N GLN A 115 -3.87 13.54 -6.44
CA GLN A 115 -2.73 13.77 -5.58
C GLN A 115 -3.14 13.72 -4.10
N PHE A 116 -2.44 12.93 -3.30
CA PHE A 116 -2.62 12.89 -1.85
C PHE A 116 -1.64 13.79 -1.12
N TYR A 117 -2.09 14.28 0.04
CA TYR A 117 -1.30 15.08 0.98
C TYR A 117 -1.47 14.50 2.38
N VAL A 118 -0.40 14.46 3.15
CA VAL A 118 -0.41 14.10 4.56
C VAL A 118 0.22 15.25 5.35
N ASN A 119 -0.52 15.77 6.33
CA ASN A 119 -0.10 16.90 7.13
C ASN A 119 0.37 18.09 6.26
N GLY A 120 -0.39 18.38 5.20
CA GLY A 120 -0.14 19.47 4.26
C GLY A 120 1.01 19.25 3.26
N LYS A 121 1.72 18.12 3.32
CA LYS A 121 2.80 17.79 2.37
C LYS A 121 2.33 16.79 1.32
N LYS A 122 2.71 17.02 0.05
CA LYS A 122 2.49 16.06 -1.04
C LYS A 122 3.11 14.71 -0.68
N ILE A 123 2.43 13.62 -1.00
CA ILE A 123 2.99 12.28 -0.87
C ILE A 123 2.86 11.55 -2.20
N PHE A 124 3.95 10.95 -2.65
CA PHE A 124 3.93 9.98 -3.74
C PHE A 124 3.47 8.63 -3.19
N ILE A 125 2.37 8.09 -3.72
CA ILE A 125 1.83 6.81 -3.27
C ILE A 125 2.60 5.66 -3.92
N ARG A 126 3.33 4.93 -3.10
CA ARG A 126 3.97 3.65 -3.40
C ARG A 126 3.11 2.57 -2.79
N GLY A 127 2.01 2.26 -3.47
CA GLY A 127 0.96 1.43 -2.90
C GLY A 127 0.94 0.02 -3.47
N THR A 128 0.05 -0.77 -2.90
CA THR A 128 -0.20 -2.13 -3.34
C THR A 128 -1.65 -2.51 -3.09
N ASN A 129 -2.11 -3.55 -3.78
CA ASN A 129 -3.41 -4.14 -3.57
C ASN A 129 -3.29 -5.35 -2.63
N TRP A 130 -4.21 -5.44 -1.68
CA TRP A 130 -4.34 -6.53 -0.74
C TRP A 130 -5.54 -7.40 -1.11
N ILE A 131 -5.28 -8.68 -1.36
CA ILE A 131 -6.30 -9.69 -1.58
C ILE A 131 -6.37 -10.57 -0.33
N PRO A 132 -7.53 -10.66 0.34
CA PRO A 132 -7.65 -11.50 1.53
C PRO A 132 -7.33 -12.98 1.22
N GLU A 133 -6.84 -13.70 2.20
CA GLU A 133 -6.60 -15.15 2.06
C GLU A 133 -7.87 -15.87 1.61
N GLY A 134 -7.76 -16.73 0.60
CA GLY A 134 -8.90 -17.26 -0.14
C GLY A 134 -9.91 -18.08 0.67
N MET A 135 -9.49 -18.63 1.81
CA MET A 135 -10.38 -19.33 2.76
C MET A 135 -10.78 -18.46 3.95
N LEU A 136 -10.41 -17.17 3.93
CA LEU A 136 -10.63 -16.19 5.01
C LEU A 136 -10.09 -16.68 6.36
N ARG A 137 -8.99 -17.40 6.34
CA ARG A 137 -8.28 -17.84 7.55
C ARG A 137 -7.36 -16.75 8.01
N HIS A 138 -7.78 -16.02 9.01
CA HIS A 138 -6.98 -14.96 9.61
C HIS A 138 -6.15 -15.54 10.77
N SER A 139 -4.85 -15.28 10.74
CA SER A 139 -3.98 -15.50 11.88
C SER A 139 -3.13 -14.25 12.09
N ASP A 140 -2.95 -13.85 13.33
CA ASP A 140 -2.19 -12.67 13.69
C ASP A 140 -0.72 -12.79 13.24
N GLU A 141 -0.15 -14.01 13.31
CA GLU A 141 1.22 -14.29 12.87
C GLU A 141 1.38 -14.08 11.37
N ARG A 142 0.42 -14.57 10.57
CA ARG A 142 0.43 -14.38 9.13
C ARG A 142 0.25 -12.91 8.76
N THR A 143 -0.74 -12.25 9.35
CA THR A 143 -1.01 -10.83 9.14
C THR A 143 0.24 -9.98 9.46
N TYR A 144 0.91 -10.26 10.59
CA TYR A 144 2.15 -9.59 10.95
C TYR A 144 3.27 -9.83 9.92
N ALA A 145 3.46 -11.08 9.47
CA ALA A 145 4.50 -11.44 8.51
C ALA A 145 4.28 -10.72 7.17
N GLU A 146 3.07 -10.74 6.64
CA GLU A 146 2.72 -10.11 5.36
C GLU A 146 2.83 -8.57 5.42
N LEU A 147 2.35 -7.92 6.49
CA LEU A 147 2.51 -6.47 6.69
C LEU A 147 3.97 -6.08 6.94
N ARG A 148 4.76 -6.94 7.58
CA ARG A 148 6.21 -6.74 7.71
C ARG A 148 6.90 -6.78 6.35
N TYR A 149 6.56 -7.72 5.46
CA TYR A 149 7.05 -7.74 4.08
C TYR A 149 6.62 -6.50 3.31
N THR A 150 5.35 -6.09 3.44
CA THR A 150 4.82 -4.87 2.85
C THR A 150 5.64 -3.64 3.27
N LYS A 151 5.85 -3.45 4.58
CA LYS A 151 6.69 -2.36 5.10
C LYS A 151 8.14 -2.44 4.59
N GLN A 152 8.74 -3.63 4.62
CA GLN A 152 10.12 -3.85 4.17
C GLN A 152 10.29 -3.61 2.67
N SER A 153 9.26 -3.84 1.86
CA SER A 153 9.31 -3.55 0.43
C SER A 153 9.35 -2.05 0.10
N GLY A 154 9.12 -1.16 1.08
CA GLY A 154 9.09 0.29 0.87
C GLY A 154 7.71 0.82 0.45
N VAL A 155 6.70 -0.02 0.47
CA VAL A 155 5.29 0.35 0.20
C VAL A 155 4.75 1.18 1.36
N ASN A 156 4.04 2.26 1.06
CA ASN A 156 3.47 3.19 2.04
C ASN A 156 1.93 3.19 2.09
N LEU A 157 1.25 2.48 1.17
CA LEU A 157 -0.21 2.36 1.15
C LEU A 157 -0.66 0.97 0.74
N VAL A 158 -1.67 0.44 1.45
CA VAL A 158 -2.34 -0.83 1.14
C VAL A 158 -3.79 -0.53 0.74
N ARG A 159 -4.19 -0.93 -0.47
CA ARG A 159 -5.57 -0.88 -0.93
C ARG A 159 -6.29 -2.18 -0.60
N MET A 160 -7.30 -2.08 0.22
CA MET A 160 -8.24 -3.18 0.50
C MET A 160 -9.20 -3.29 -0.68
N TRP A 161 -8.93 -4.24 -1.57
CA TRP A 161 -9.71 -4.42 -2.80
C TRP A 161 -11.18 -4.75 -2.53
N GLY A 162 -12.09 -4.14 -3.30
CA GLY A 162 -13.54 -4.26 -3.11
C GLY A 162 -14.13 -5.64 -3.32
N GLY A 163 -13.39 -6.57 -3.93
CA GLY A 163 -13.76 -7.98 -3.99
C GLY A 163 -13.42 -8.77 -2.72
N GLY A 164 -12.85 -8.11 -1.72
CA GLY A 164 -12.44 -8.70 -0.45
C GLY A 164 -13.35 -8.30 0.72
N ILE A 165 -12.75 -8.23 1.90
CA ILE A 165 -13.40 -7.81 3.15
C ILE A 165 -12.54 -6.74 3.84
N ALA A 166 -13.11 -6.02 4.81
CA ALA A 166 -12.30 -5.23 5.74
C ALA A 166 -11.61 -6.17 6.73
N GLU A 167 -10.28 -6.11 6.79
CA GLU A 167 -9.44 -6.96 7.63
C GLU A 167 -9.71 -6.76 9.14
N SER A 168 -9.07 -7.59 9.96
CA SER A 168 -9.20 -7.57 11.42
C SER A 168 -8.68 -6.26 12.04
N ASP A 169 -9.07 -5.98 13.27
CA ASP A 169 -8.56 -4.83 14.03
C ASP A 169 -7.04 -4.91 14.20
N TYR A 170 -6.48 -6.11 14.32
CA TYR A 170 -5.04 -6.32 14.41
C TYR A 170 -4.30 -5.86 13.16
N PHE A 171 -4.87 -6.09 11.96
CA PHE A 171 -4.33 -5.58 10.70
C PHE A 171 -4.19 -4.05 10.72
N PHE A 172 -5.27 -3.35 11.10
CA PHE A 172 -5.25 -1.88 11.15
C PHE A 172 -4.33 -1.35 12.26
N GLN A 173 -4.27 -2.01 13.41
CA GLN A 173 -3.31 -1.66 14.47
C GLN A 173 -1.86 -1.76 13.99
N LEU A 174 -1.52 -2.79 13.24
CA LEU A 174 -0.20 -2.93 12.64
C LEU A 174 0.06 -1.86 11.58
N CYS A 175 -0.92 -1.52 10.75
CA CYS A 175 -0.80 -0.42 9.79
C CYS A 175 -0.55 0.92 10.49
N ASP A 176 -1.24 1.19 11.61
CA ASP A 176 -1.02 2.37 12.44
C ASP A 176 0.41 2.45 12.96
N GLU A 177 0.93 1.34 13.51
CA GLU A 177 2.29 1.24 14.08
C GLU A 177 3.39 1.28 13.03
N MET A 178 3.11 0.73 11.85
CA MET A 178 4.08 0.63 10.76
C MET A 178 4.12 1.86 9.87
N GLY A 179 3.13 2.76 9.99
CA GLY A 179 2.99 3.92 9.12
C GLY A 179 2.50 3.56 7.72
N LEU A 180 1.68 2.53 7.60
CA LEU A 180 1.08 2.12 6.32
C LEU A 180 -0.28 2.79 6.16
N LEU A 181 -0.46 3.57 5.11
CA LEU A 181 -1.78 4.10 4.76
C LEU A 181 -2.69 2.98 4.27
N VAL A 182 -3.99 3.11 4.52
CA VAL A 182 -5.00 2.16 4.06
C VAL A 182 -6.06 2.89 3.22
N TRP A 183 -6.28 2.40 2.03
CA TRP A 183 -7.41 2.73 1.16
C TRP A 183 -8.43 1.61 1.29
N GLN A 184 -9.57 1.89 1.89
CA GLN A 184 -10.60 0.87 2.14
C GLN A 184 -11.69 0.95 1.09
N GLU A 185 -11.87 -0.12 0.33
CA GLU A 185 -13.04 -0.30 -0.54
C GLU A 185 -14.11 -1.15 0.13
N PHE A 186 -15.37 -0.96 -0.31
CA PHE A 186 -16.50 -1.74 0.15
C PHE A 186 -16.93 -2.73 -0.93
N TRP A 187 -17.69 -3.71 -0.58
CA TRP A 187 -17.84 -5.05 -1.12
C TRP A 187 -18.62 -5.16 -2.43
N LEU A 188 -18.29 -4.33 -3.42
CA LEU A 188 -18.78 -4.47 -4.80
C LEU A 188 -17.63 -4.47 -5.78
N THR A 189 -17.73 -5.30 -6.82
CA THR A 189 -16.79 -5.35 -7.95
C THR A 189 -17.52 -5.12 -9.27
N GLY A 190 -16.78 -4.96 -10.38
CA GLY A 190 -17.32 -4.69 -11.71
C GLY A 190 -18.47 -5.59 -12.13
N ASP A 191 -18.48 -6.84 -11.69
CA ASP A 191 -19.53 -7.82 -12.00
C ASP A 191 -20.79 -7.67 -11.12
N THR A 192 -20.69 -6.97 -10.01
CA THR A 192 -21.76 -6.81 -9.02
C THR A 192 -22.10 -5.34 -8.85
N LYS A 193 -23.23 -4.90 -9.45
CA LYS A 193 -23.62 -3.49 -9.43
C LYS A 193 -24.49 -3.09 -8.24
N HIS A 194 -25.13 -4.04 -7.62
CA HIS A 194 -26.04 -3.81 -6.48
C HIS A 194 -25.90 -4.92 -5.44
N PRO A 195 -25.93 -4.60 -4.13
CA PRO A 195 -26.00 -5.63 -3.10
C PRO A 195 -27.35 -6.36 -3.19
N HIS A 196 -27.35 -7.65 -2.82
CA HIS A 196 -28.60 -8.43 -2.75
C HIS A 196 -29.57 -7.87 -1.72
N ASP A 197 -29.06 -7.34 -0.61
CA ASP A 197 -29.81 -6.68 0.45
C ASP A 197 -29.13 -5.36 0.80
N GLN A 198 -29.73 -4.26 0.37
CA GLN A 198 -29.21 -2.93 0.58
C GLN A 198 -29.22 -2.53 2.07
N ALA A 199 -30.24 -2.91 2.83
CA ALA A 199 -30.33 -2.58 4.25
C ALA A 199 -29.23 -3.29 5.04
N LEU A 200 -28.99 -4.56 4.77
CA LEU A 200 -27.90 -5.33 5.36
C LEU A 200 -26.53 -4.78 4.96
N TYR A 201 -26.37 -4.39 3.68
CA TYR A 201 -25.13 -3.75 3.21
C TYR A 201 -24.83 -2.46 3.99
N LEU A 202 -25.82 -1.56 4.12
CA LEU A 202 -25.63 -0.30 4.84
C LEU A 202 -25.38 -0.52 6.35
N ALA A 203 -26.02 -1.53 6.97
CA ALA A 203 -25.75 -1.88 8.36
C ALA A 203 -24.31 -2.40 8.57
N ASN A 204 -23.81 -3.25 7.65
CA ASN A 204 -22.41 -3.70 7.65
C ASN A 204 -21.44 -2.55 7.41
N LEU A 205 -21.77 -1.64 6.48
CA LEU A 205 -20.99 -0.44 6.20
C LEU A 205 -20.88 0.43 7.45
N GLU A 206 -21.99 0.70 8.14
CA GLU A 206 -22.02 1.47 9.39
C GLU A 206 -21.12 0.85 10.45
N SER A 207 -21.27 -0.45 10.70
CA SER A 207 -20.46 -1.20 11.66
C SER A 207 -18.97 -1.11 11.33
N THR A 208 -18.63 -1.30 10.05
CA THR A 208 -17.23 -1.25 9.57
C THR A 208 -16.64 0.15 9.73
N VAL A 209 -17.34 1.21 9.32
CA VAL A 209 -16.84 2.58 9.47
C VAL A 209 -16.65 2.94 10.95
N LYS A 210 -17.59 2.60 11.82
CA LYS A 210 -17.47 2.81 13.27
C LYS A 210 -16.24 2.10 13.87
N ARG A 211 -15.95 0.90 13.40
CA ARG A 211 -14.77 0.11 13.80
C ARG A 211 -13.47 0.75 13.34
N LEU A 212 -13.42 1.26 12.11
CA LEU A 212 -12.17 1.68 11.46
C LEU A 212 -11.82 3.16 11.64
N ARG A 213 -12.79 4.03 11.89
CA ARG A 213 -12.61 5.49 11.86
C ARG A 213 -11.57 6.05 12.84
N ASN A 214 -11.17 5.30 13.87
CA ASN A 214 -10.14 5.73 14.84
C ASN A 214 -8.71 5.40 14.38
N HIS A 215 -8.52 4.58 13.34
CA HIS A 215 -7.21 4.23 12.84
C HIS A 215 -6.59 5.36 12.01
N PRO A 216 -5.46 5.95 12.42
CA PRO A 216 -4.80 7.01 11.63
C PRO A 216 -4.29 6.52 10.28
N SER A 217 -3.98 5.23 10.15
CA SER A 217 -3.59 4.59 8.89
C SER A 217 -4.69 4.65 7.83
N LEU A 218 -5.96 4.61 8.22
CA LEU A 218 -7.07 4.71 7.29
C LEU A 218 -7.10 6.09 6.63
N ALA A 219 -6.81 6.13 5.34
CA ALA A 219 -6.60 7.35 4.57
C ALA A 219 -7.82 7.75 3.74
N TYR A 220 -8.52 6.77 3.16
CA TYR A 220 -9.50 7.02 2.12
C TYR A 220 -10.56 5.93 2.08
N TYR A 221 -11.80 6.31 1.81
CA TYR A 221 -12.92 5.39 1.57
C TYR A 221 -13.28 5.36 0.10
N VAL A 222 -13.58 4.17 -0.42
CA VAL A 222 -14.04 3.96 -1.79
C VAL A 222 -15.23 3.02 -1.78
N SER A 223 -16.30 3.37 -2.49
CA SER A 223 -17.54 2.62 -2.43
C SER A 223 -17.45 1.25 -3.09
N SER A 224 -16.62 1.10 -4.13
CA SER A 224 -16.57 -0.15 -4.89
C SER A 224 -15.29 -0.27 -5.73
N ASN A 225 -14.93 -1.48 -6.13
CA ASN A 225 -13.99 -1.73 -7.20
C ASN A 225 -14.73 -1.76 -8.55
N GLU A 226 -14.40 -0.83 -9.47
CA GLU A 226 -14.90 -0.79 -10.85
C GLU A 226 -16.44 -0.98 -10.97
N SER A 227 -17.20 -0.52 -9.99
CA SER A 227 -18.64 -0.71 -9.92
C SER A 227 -19.37 0.59 -9.59
N THR A 228 -20.62 0.49 -9.17
CA THR A 228 -21.46 1.64 -8.82
C THR A 228 -21.44 1.92 -7.33
N GLU A 229 -21.84 3.15 -6.96
CA GLU A 229 -22.09 3.52 -5.58
C GLU A 229 -23.43 2.95 -5.09
N VAL A 230 -23.46 2.44 -3.87
CA VAL A 230 -24.72 2.07 -3.22
C VAL A 230 -25.40 3.32 -2.69
N VAL A 231 -26.68 3.52 -3.03
CA VAL A 231 -27.45 4.69 -2.57
C VAL A 231 -27.42 4.79 -1.05
N GLY A 232 -27.05 5.95 -0.54
CA GLY A 232 -26.93 6.23 0.89
C GLY A 232 -25.57 5.88 1.51
N ALA A 233 -24.68 5.18 0.81
CA ALA A 233 -23.37 4.79 1.35
C ALA A 233 -22.49 6.03 1.64
N LYS A 234 -22.39 6.96 0.70
CA LYS A 234 -21.62 8.20 0.87
C LYS A 234 -22.10 9.02 2.07
N ASP A 235 -23.39 9.29 2.13
CA ASP A 235 -23.97 10.10 3.21
C ASP A 235 -23.74 9.45 4.57
N LEU A 236 -23.85 8.12 4.64
CA LEU A 236 -23.59 7.35 5.86
C LEU A 236 -22.13 7.45 6.29
N ILE A 237 -21.18 7.26 5.37
CA ILE A 237 -19.74 7.38 5.65
C ILE A 237 -19.42 8.79 6.12
N MET A 238 -19.86 9.82 5.40
CA MET A 238 -19.58 11.21 5.74
C MET A 238 -20.21 11.64 7.08
N LYS A 239 -21.35 11.05 7.45
CA LYS A 239 -21.97 11.26 8.77
C LYS A 239 -21.18 10.61 9.90
N LEU A 240 -20.66 9.42 9.68
CA LEU A 240 -19.96 8.62 10.70
C LEU A 240 -18.48 9.03 10.85
N ASP A 241 -17.87 9.45 9.75
CA ASP A 241 -16.47 9.87 9.67
C ASP A 241 -16.32 10.99 8.63
N GLY A 242 -16.41 12.23 9.07
CA GLY A 242 -16.28 13.41 8.21
C GLY A 242 -14.84 13.86 7.95
N THR A 243 -13.83 13.08 8.38
CA THR A 243 -12.41 13.50 8.34
C THR A 243 -11.63 12.89 7.19
N ARG A 244 -12.20 11.94 6.46
CA ARG A 244 -11.55 11.23 5.35
C ARG A 244 -12.23 11.50 4.02
N GLY A 245 -11.43 11.48 2.95
CA GLY A 245 -11.94 11.57 1.59
C GLY A 245 -12.75 10.33 1.20
N TYR A 246 -13.61 10.51 0.20
CA TYR A 246 -14.48 9.47 -0.34
C TYR A 246 -14.48 9.51 -1.87
N GLN A 247 -14.54 8.35 -2.49
CA GLN A 247 -14.63 8.17 -3.93
C GLN A 247 -15.70 7.11 -4.27
N MET A 248 -16.42 7.33 -5.37
CA MET A 248 -17.53 6.48 -5.78
C MET A 248 -17.06 5.08 -6.18
N GLN A 249 -15.96 4.95 -6.87
CA GLN A 249 -15.38 3.67 -7.30
C GLN A 249 -13.87 3.84 -7.56
N SER A 250 -13.14 2.73 -7.71
CA SER A 250 -11.67 2.70 -7.78
C SER A 250 -11.07 3.52 -8.91
N GLU A 251 -11.72 3.60 -10.06
CA GLU A 251 -11.22 4.17 -11.31
C GLU A 251 -11.97 5.43 -11.73
N CYS A 252 -12.09 6.39 -10.83
CA CYS A 252 -12.69 7.70 -11.10
C CYS A 252 -11.95 8.83 -10.37
N ASP A 253 -12.39 10.06 -10.54
CA ASP A 253 -11.89 11.23 -9.82
C ASP A 253 -10.37 11.39 -9.88
N GLY A 254 -9.77 11.20 -11.04
CA GLY A 254 -8.33 11.34 -11.26
C GLY A 254 -7.52 10.08 -10.99
N VAL A 255 -8.18 8.93 -10.81
CA VAL A 255 -7.56 7.61 -10.80
C VAL A 255 -7.81 6.95 -12.16
N HIS A 256 -6.75 6.45 -12.80
CA HIS A 256 -6.82 5.84 -14.12
C HIS A 256 -7.41 4.42 -14.09
N ASP A 257 -7.73 3.88 -15.26
CA ASP A 257 -8.03 2.46 -15.42
C ASP A 257 -6.81 1.61 -15.07
N GLY A 258 -7.03 0.51 -14.33
CA GLY A 258 -6.00 -0.45 -13.97
C GLY A 258 -5.43 -1.17 -15.21
N SER A 259 -4.18 -1.52 -15.23
CA SER A 259 -3.46 -2.29 -16.25
C SER A 259 -1.98 -1.86 -16.32
N PRO A 260 -1.04 -2.71 -16.81
CA PRO A 260 -1.23 -4.11 -17.18
C PRO A 260 -1.18 -5.07 -16.00
N TYR A 261 -1.72 -6.28 -16.17
CA TYR A 261 -1.72 -7.36 -15.16
C TYR A 261 -0.82 -8.54 -15.52
N LYS A 262 0.00 -8.40 -16.57
CA LYS A 262 0.83 -9.45 -17.15
C LYS A 262 2.28 -9.02 -17.23
N GLN A 263 3.17 -9.98 -17.34
CA GLN A 263 4.56 -9.73 -17.69
C GLN A 263 4.65 -9.09 -19.07
N VAL A 264 5.47 -8.07 -19.19
CA VAL A 264 5.87 -7.42 -20.42
C VAL A 264 7.40 -7.28 -20.44
N ASN A 265 7.98 -7.08 -21.63
CA ASN A 265 9.39 -6.75 -21.69
C ASN A 265 9.64 -5.47 -20.85
N PRO A 266 10.61 -5.45 -19.92
CA PRO A 266 10.90 -4.29 -19.08
C PRO A 266 11.08 -2.97 -19.83
N MET A 267 11.61 -3.00 -21.04
CA MET A 267 11.76 -1.80 -21.88
C MET A 267 10.43 -1.12 -22.21
N GLN A 268 9.33 -1.88 -22.31
CA GLN A 268 8.01 -1.33 -22.62
C GLN A 268 7.48 -0.39 -21.54
N HIS A 269 7.95 -0.50 -20.30
CA HIS A 269 7.61 0.45 -19.24
C HIS A 269 8.26 1.82 -19.49
N TYR A 270 9.54 1.84 -19.89
CA TYR A 270 10.24 3.08 -20.25
C TYR A 270 9.67 3.74 -21.52
N GLU A 271 9.30 2.93 -22.52
CA GLU A 271 8.67 3.37 -23.76
C GLU A 271 7.20 3.78 -23.59
N ASN A 272 6.60 3.47 -22.44
CA ASN A 272 5.16 3.66 -22.18
C ASN A 272 4.25 2.87 -23.14
N THR A 273 4.65 1.66 -23.49
CA THR A 273 3.96 0.75 -24.40
C THR A 273 3.50 -0.55 -23.74
N ALA A 274 3.58 -0.62 -22.40
CA ALA A 274 3.29 -1.83 -21.63
C ALA A 274 1.83 -2.30 -21.73
N SER A 275 0.90 -1.39 -21.97
CA SER A 275 -0.52 -1.70 -22.08
C SER A 275 -1.14 -1.17 -23.37
N PRO A 276 -1.89 -2.02 -24.14
CA PRO A 276 -2.64 -1.57 -25.30
C PRO A 276 -3.88 -0.74 -24.94
N ARG A 277 -4.30 -0.72 -23.67
CA ARG A 277 -5.44 0.08 -23.19
C ARG A 277 -5.07 1.53 -22.89
N GLY A 278 -3.84 1.96 -23.24
CA GLY A 278 -3.38 3.30 -22.93
C GLY A 278 -3.04 3.52 -21.46
N SER A 279 -2.91 2.46 -20.66
CA SER A 279 -2.36 2.55 -19.33
C SER A 279 -0.94 3.04 -19.41
N ARG A 280 -0.71 4.18 -18.85
CA ARG A 280 0.51 4.95 -18.98
C ARG A 280 1.25 4.94 -17.65
N VAL A 281 2.54 5.13 -17.72
CA VAL A 281 3.38 5.39 -16.54
C VAL A 281 3.26 6.88 -16.22
N ASP A 282 2.06 7.29 -15.87
CA ASP A 282 1.69 8.65 -15.47
C ASP A 282 0.44 8.63 -14.58
N GLY A 283 0.13 9.74 -13.94
CA GLY A 283 -1.04 9.93 -13.12
C GLY A 283 -1.07 9.11 -11.84
N PHE A 284 -2.25 8.61 -11.49
CA PHE A 284 -2.48 7.67 -10.40
C PHE A 284 -3.09 6.38 -10.95
N ASN A 285 -2.38 5.27 -10.84
CA ASN A 285 -2.85 3.98 -11.33
C ASN A 285 -3.19 3.05 -10.15
N PRO A 286 -4.45 2.55 -10.03
CA PRO A 286 -4.89 1.75 -8.90
C PRO A 286 -4.47 0.28 -9.01
N GLU A 287 -4.06 -0.20 -10.21
CA GLU A 287 -3.78 -1.60 -10.46
C GLU A 287 -2.78 -1.78 -11.61
N TYR A 288 -1.50 -1.83 -11.28
CA TYR A 288 -0.43 -1.99 -12.26
C TYR A 288 0.62 -2.97 -11.76
N GLY A 289 0.70 -4.14 -12.35
CA GLY A 289 1.66 -5.14 -11.90
C GLY A 289 1.73 -6.37 -12.78
N ALA A 290 2.52 -7.32 -12.34
CA ALA A 290 2.72 -8.58 -13.04
C ALA A 290 2.94 -9.73 -12.07
N PRO A 291 2.53 -10.95 -12.44
CA PRO A 291 2.84 -12.15 -11.69
C PRO A 291 4.33 -12.52 -11.79
N THR A 292 4.79 -13.31 -10.84
CA THR A 292 6.08 -14.00 -10.91
C THR A 292 5.89 -15.48 -10.64
N LEU A 293 6.87 -16.30 -10.99
CA LEU A 293 6.89 -17.69 -10.60
C LEU A 293 7.25 -17.80 -9.11
N PRO A 294 6.62 -18.67 -8.31
CA PRO A 294 7.07 -18.95 -6.95
C PRO A 294 8.45 -19.63 -6.94
N THR A 295 9.02 -19.80 -5.75
CA THR A 295 10.27 -20.55 -5.59
C THR A 295 10.06 -22.03 -5.95
N LEU A 296 11.15 -22.77 -6.21
CA LEU A 296 11.07 -24.18 -6.52
C LEU A 296 10.47 -25.00 -5.37
N GLU A 297 10.77 -24.61 -4.15
CA GLU A 297 10.25 -25.21 -2.93
C GLU A 297 8.71 -25.14 -2.91
N THR A 298 8.16 -23.98 -3.19
CA THR A 298 6.72 -23.80 -3.27
C THR A 298 6.09 -24.54 -4.46
N LEU A 299 6.75 -24.57 -5.62
CA LEU A 299 6.26 -25.36 -6.74
C LEU A 299 6.10 -26.85 -6.37
N ARG A 300 7.03 -27.39 -5.57
CA ARG A 300 6.98 -28.76 -5.03
C ARG A 300 5.90 -28.98 -3.96
N GLU A 301 5.47 -27.92 -3.29
CA GLU A 301 4.32 -27.98 -2.39
C GLU A 301 2.97 -27.98 -3.12
N VAL A 302 2.94 -27.39 -4.32
CA VAL A 302 1.70 -27.19 -5.11
C VAL A 302 1.42 -28.39 -6.02
N MET A 303 2.47 -29.05 -6.55
CA MET A 303 2.35 -30.11 -7.57
C MET A 303 3.29 -31.28 -7.29
N ASP A 304 2.92 -32.47 -7.79
CA ASP A 304 3.77 -33.64 -7.77
C ASP A 304 4.99 -33.47 -8.71
N GLU A 305 6.14 -34.05 -8.37
CA GLU A 305 7.39 -34.00 -9.18
C GLU A 305 7.20 -34.40 -10.65
N LYS A 306 6.34 -35.41 -10.92
CA LYS A 306 6.03 -35.87 -12.28
C LYS A 306 5.33 -34.82 -13.15
N ASP A 307 4.66 -33.84 -12.54
CA ASP A 307 3.88 -32.80 -13.20
C ASP A 307 4.67 -31.47 -13.30
N LEU A 308 5.77 -31.35 -12.54
CA LEU A 308 6.63 -30.17 -12.56
C LEU A 308 7.46 -30.10 -13.85
N TRP A 309 8.05 -31.25 -14.27
CA TRP A 309 8.95 -31.25 -15.42
C TRP A 309 9.02 -32.61 -16.13
N PRO A 310 8.89 -32.68 -17.50
CA PRO A 310 8.46 -31.53 -18.35
C PRO A 310 7.11 -30.96 -17.90
N ILE A 311 6.89 -29.69 -18.12
CA ILE A 311 5.65 -29.01 -17.67
C ILE A 311 4.42 -29.81 -18.15
N ASN A 312 3.64 -30.33 -17.19
CA ASN A 312 2.31 -30.86 -17.43
C ASN A 312 1.32 -29.70 -17.54
N LYS A 313 1.02 -29.30 -18.78
CA LYS A 313 0.22 -28.11 -19.04
C LYS A 313 -1.16 -28.15 -18.37
N GLU A 314 -1.83 -29.28 -18.29
CA GLU A 314 -3.15 -29.41 -17.67
C GLU A 314 -3.09 -29.09 -16.17
N VAL A 315 -2.09 -29.64 -15.47
CA VAL A 315 -1.90 -29.41 -14.03
C VAL A 315 -1.44 -27.96 -13.76
N TRP A 316 -0.52 -27.44 -14.56
CA TRP A 316 -0.05 -26.07 -14.41
C TRP A 316 -1.15 -25.03 -14.68
N ASP A 317 -1.99 -25.25 -15.72
CA ASP A 317 -3.12 -24.37 -16.02
C ASP A 317 -4.17 -24.40 -14.89
N TYR A 318 -4.37 -25.55 -14.23
CA TYR A 318 -5.24 -25.64 -13.06
C TYR A 318 -4.76 -24.78 -11.90
N HIS A 319 -3.45 -24.67 -11.71
CA HIS A 319 -2.83 -23.86 -10.66
C HIS A 319 -2.43 -22.45 -11.11
N ASP A 320 -2.78 -22.00 -12.32
CA ASP A 320 -2.35 -20.72 -12.89
C ASP A 320 -3.05 -19.49 -12.30
N GLY A 321 -4.11 -19.65 -11.50
CA GLY A 321 -4.84 -18.53 -10.90
C GLY A 321 -5.80 -17.80 -11.86
N GLY A 322 -6.00 -18.31 -13.09
CA GLY A 322 -7.05 -17.85 -14.01
C GLY A 322 -6.68 -16.67 -14.92
N GLY A 323 -7.65 -16.25 -15.72
CA GLY A 323 -7.48 -15.42 -16.91
C GLY A 323 -6.80 -14.04 -16.78
N PHE A 324 -6.78 -13.41 -15.62
CA PHE A 324 -6.08 -12.14 -15.40
C PHE A 324 -4.56 -12.30 -15.26
N HIS A 325 -4.09 -13.46 -14.87
CA HIS A 325 -2.71 -13.65 -14.43
C HIS A 325 -1.82 -14.32 -15.45
N LEU A 326 -2.17 -14.35 -16.68
CA LEU A 326 -1.50 -14.80 -17.89
C LEU A 326 -0.03 -15.26 -17.69
N MET A 327 0.16 -16.34 -16.94
CA MET A 327 1.50 -16.94 -16.72
C MET A 327 2.17 -17.34 -18.05
N SER A 328 1.37 -17.60 -19.10
CA SER A 328 1.88 -17.82 -20.45
C SER A 328 2.72 -16.66 -21.00
N THR A 329 2.44 -15.42 -20.62
CA THR A 329 3.27 -14.26 -21.00
C THR A 329 4.61 -14.28 -20.29
N MET A 330 4.62 -14.65 -19.01
CA MET A 330 5.85 -14.82 -18.22
C MET A 330 6.71 -15.96 -18.79
N TYR A 331 6.13 -17.10 -19.14
CA TYR A 331 6.85 -18.22 -19.75
C TYR A 331 7.47 -17.82 -21.09
N LYS A 332 6.75 -17.03 -21.90
CA LYS A 332 7.27 -16.48 -23.16
C LYS A 332 8.46 -15.57 -22.94
N ASP A 333 8.36 -14.65 -21.98
CA ASP A 333 9.44 -13.70 -21.67
C ASP A 333 10.66 -14.40 -21.06
N LEU A 334 10.44 -15.46 -20.27
CA LEU A 334 11.52 -16.31 -19.77
C LEU A 334 12.33 -16.89 -20.91
N VAL A 335 11.68 -17.49 -21.91
CA VAL A 335 12.35 -18.08 -23.07
C VAL A 335 13.03 -17.02 -23.93
N ASN A 336 12.37 -15.89 -24.16
CA ASN A 336 12.91 -14.81 -25.00
C ASN A 336 14.17 -14.16 -24.38
N ASN A 337 14.18 -13.98 -23.05
CA ASN A 337 15.27 -13.26 -22.39
C ASN A 337 16.40 -14.18 -21.89
N TYR A 338 16.08 -15.43 -21.51
CA TYR A 338 17.02 -16.33 -20.85
C TYR A 338 17.15 -17.72 -21.53
N GLY A 339 16.46 -17.92 -22.67
CA GLY A 339 16.47 -19.18 -23.41
C GLY A 339 15.64 -20.29 -22.75
N THR A 340 15.56 -21.42 -23.45
CA THR A 340 14.87 -22.64 -22.98
C THR A 340 15.55 -23.21 -21.74
N SER A 341 14.77 -23.87 -20.88
CA SER A 341 15.27 -24.57 -19.69
C SER A 341 15.34 -26.06 -19.90
N GLN A 342 16.27 -26.72 -19.22
CA GLN A 342 16.48 -28.18 -19.29
C GLN A 342 15.94 -28.89 -18.04
N SER A 343 15.63 -28.16 -16.99
CA SER A 343 15.08 -28.72 -15.74
C SER A 343 14.16 -27.72 -15.06
N ILE A 344 13.40 -28.17 -14.07
CA ILE A 344 12.53 -27.30 -13.25
C ILE A 344 13.36 -26.31 -12.44
N GLU A 345 14.54 -26.69 -11.95
CA GLU A 345 15.45 -25.82 -11.21
C GLU A 345 15.89 -24.61 -12.05
N GLU A 346 16.26 -24.89 -13.31
CA GLU A 346 16.65 -23.83 -14.25
C GLU A 346 15.46 -22.93 -14.60
N PHE A 347 14.31 -23.54 -14.86
CA PHE A 347 13.07 -22.84 -15.18
C PHE A 347 12.64 -21.93 -14.04
N ALA A 348 12.62 -22.42 -12.80
CA ALA A 348 12.27 -21.65 -11.62
C ALA A 348 13.22 -20.45 -11.41
N LYS A 349 14.54 -20.64 -11.52
CA LYS A 349 15.53 -19.55 -11.43
C LYS A 349 15.31 -18.46 -12.47
N LYS A 350 15.07 -18.85 -13.73
CA LYS A 350 14.78 -17.90 -14.82
C LYS A 350 13.47 -17.15 -14.58
N GLY A 351 12.43 -17.84 -14.10
CA GLY A 351 11.16 -17.23 -13.73
C GLY A 351 11.29 -16.19 -12.63
N GLN A 352 12.12 -16.46 -11.62
CA GLN A 352 12.45 -15.49 -10.58
C GLN A 352 13.12 -14.23 -11.16
N LEU A 353 14.05 -14.38 -12.12
CA LEU A 353 14.69 -13.22 -12.76
C LEU A 353 13.71 -12.38 -13.59
N VAL A 354 12.80 -13.03 -14.34
CA VAL A 354 11.76 -12.31 -15.11
C VAL A 354 10.89 -11.45 -14.17
N GLY A 355 10.40 -12.04 -13.08
CA GLY A 355 9.58 -11.33 -12.10
C GLY A 355 10.34 -10.19 -11.43
N ALA A 356 11.57 -10.43 -11.03
CA ALA A 356 12.44 -9.45 -10.39
C ALA A 356 12.69 -8.22 -11.27
N MET A 357 13.08 -8.45 -12.52
CA MET A 357 13.36 -7.36 -13.47
C MET A 357 12.11 -6.53 -13.78
N ASN A 358 10.97 -7.19 -13.92
CA ASN A 358 9.71 -6.48 -14.20
C ASN A 358 9.29 -5.62 -13.00
N SER A 359 9.27 -6.18 -11.80
CA SER A 359 8.91 -5.45 -10.57
C SER A 359 9.83 -4.24 -10.33
N LYS A 360 11.15 -4.42 -10.46
CA LYS A 360 12.13 -3.34 -10.34
C LYS A 360 11.86 -2.22 -11.35
N THR A 361 11.70 -2.59 -12.62
CA THR A 361 11.50 -1.62 -13.71
C THR A 361 10.22 -0.83 -13.54
N ILE A 362 9.11 -1.47 -13.14
CA ILE A 362 7.86 -0.77 -12.84
C ILE A 362 8.13 0.35 -11.85
N TRP A 363 8.71 0.04 -10.68
CA TRP A 363 8.95 1.04 -9.65
C TRP A 363 9.94 2.12 -10.05
N GLU A 364 11.03 1.79 -10.73
CA GLU A 364 12.02 2.77 -11.16
C GLU A 364 11.48 3.75 -12.22
N VAL A 365 10.63 3.27 -13.13
CA VAL A 365 9.97 4.16 -14.12
C VAL A 365 8.96 5.09 -13.45
N TRP A 366 8.19 4.61 -12.48
CA TRP A 366 7.29 5.45 -11.70
C TRP A 366 8.05 6.45 -10.82
N ASN A 367 9.16 6.05 -10.20
CA ASN A 367 10.05 6.96 -9.48
C ASN A 367 10.61 8.07 -10.39
N TYR A 368 10.99 7.73 -11.64
CA TYR A 368 11.51 8.70 -12.63
C TYR A 368 10.49 9.79 -12.95
N ASN A 369 9.21 9.44 -13.00
CA ASN A 369 8.12 10.35 -13.34
C ASN A 369 7.43 10.97 -12.11
N LYS A 370 7.99 10.76 -10.91
CA LYS A 370 7.40 11.18 -9.65
C LYS A 370 7.21 12.70 -9.58
N LEU A 371 6.03 13.12 -9.17
CA LEU A 371 5.70 14.46 -8.64
C LEU A 371 6.19 15.66 -9.47
N ASP A 372 5.93 15.71 -10.74
CA ASP A 372 6.18 16.91 -11.55
C ASP A 372 7.31 16.78 -12.59
N TYR A 373 7.12 15.89 -13.52
CA TYR A 373 8.10 15.74 -14.56
C TYR A 373 7.49 15.81 -15.98
N GLY A 374 7.42 17.02 -16.52
CA GLY A 374 7.00 17.27 -17.89
C GLY A 374 5.61 16.69 -18.21
N ASP A 375 5.52 15.92 -19.28
CA ASP A 375 4.26 15.33 -19.78
C ASP A 375 3.84 14.06 -19.01
N ARG A 376 4.64 13.59 -18.04
CA ARG A 376 4.42 12.34 -17.31
C ARG A 376 4.45 12.55 -15.81
N TYR A 377 3.45 13.24 -15.32
CA TYR A 377 3.27 13.42 -13.89
C TYR A 377 2.78 12.12 -13.25
N CYS A 378 3.51 11.59 -12.25
CA CYS A 378 3.06 10.45 -11.45
C CYS A 378 2.81 10.89 -10.01
N SER A 379 1.60 10.65 -9.51
CA SER A 379 1.19 10.88 -8.13
C SER A 379 1.09 9.60 -7.30
N GLY A 380 0.95 8.44 -7.94
CA GLY A 380 0.91 7.17 -7.25
C GLY A 380 0.64 5.96 -8.10
N LEU A 381 1.10 4.84 -7.59
CA LEU A 381 0.90 3.51 -8.14
C LEU A 381 0.47 2.56 -7.04
N LEU A 382 -0.57 1.74 -7.28
CA LEU A 382 -0.92 0.59 -6.46
C LEU A 382 -0.57 -0.69 -7.25
N PHE A 383 0.48 -1.39 -6.81
CA PHE A 383 0.94 -2.60 -7.49
C PHE A 383 -0.12 -3.71 -7.39
N TRP A 384 -0.53 -4.30 -8.52
CA TRP A 384 -1.50 -5.38 -8.59
C TRP A 384 -0.82 -6.74 -8.66
N TYR A 385 -0.82 -7.46 -7.63
CA TYR A 385 -0.90 -7.24 -6.20
C TYR A 385 0.33 -7.88 -5.53
N HIS A 386 0.56 -7.73 -4.22
CA HIS A 386 1.82 -8.16 -3.63
C HIS A 386 1.74 -9.44 -2.78
N ASN A 387 0.60 -9.74 -2.17
CA ASN A 387 0.40 -10.98 -1.41
C ASN A 387 -0.21 -12.09 -2.29
N CYS A 388 -0.14 -13.33 -1.84
CA CYS A 388 -0.69 -14.47 -2.56
C CYS A 388 -1.79 -15.14 -1.73
N PRO A 389 -3.08 -15.02 -2.15
CA PRO A 389 -4.22 -15.45 -1.33
C PRO A 389 -4.45 -16.96 -1.31
N VAL A 390 -3.91 -17.70 -2.27
CA VAL A 390 -4.09 -19.14 -2.42
C VAL A 390 -2.80 -19.82 -2.92
N ARG A 391 -2.69 -21.13 -2.75
CA ARG A 391 -1.60 -21.92 -3.33
C ARG A 391 -1.76 -22.02 -4.85
N GLN A 392 -0.82 -21.46 -5.59
CA GLN A 392 -0.85 -21.40 -7.05
C GLN A 392 0.55 -21.21 -7.63
N VAL A 393 0.71 -21.36 -8.94
CA VAL A 393 1.97 -21.11 -9.66
C VAL A 393 2.17 -19.64 -10.02
N CYS A 394 1.23 -18.79 -9.67
CA CYS A 394 1.25 -17.36 -9.90
C CYS A 394 1.56 -16.64 -8.58
N ALA A 395 2.84 -16.52 -8.22
CA ALA A 395 3.25 -15.76 -7.05
C ALA A 395 3.27 -14.24 -7.31
N ARG A 396 3.59 -13.50 -6.26
CA ARG A 396 3.74 -12.04 -6.25
C ARG A 396 5.06 -11.67 -5.55
N MET A 397 5.05 -10.72 -4.61
CA MET A 397 6.23 -10.39 -3.80
C MET A 397 6.62 -11.53 -2.88
N TRP A 398 5.65 -12.30 -2.41
CA TRP A 398 5.81 -13.60 -1.75
C TRP A 398 4.68 -14.53 -2.18
N ASP A 399 4.85 -15.81 -1.97
CA ASP A 399 3.85 -16.80 -2.27
C ASP A 399 2.94 -17.11 -1.07
N TRP A 400 1.99 -18.04 -1.25
CA TRP A 400 1.06 -18.39 -0.17
C TRP A 400 1.74 -18.96 1.07
N SER A 401 2.88 -19.64 0.92
CA SER A 401 3.67 -20.20 2.02
C SER A 401 4.52 -19.15 2.73
N LEU A 402 4.38 -17.86 2.38
CA LEU A 402 5.18 -16.72 2.84
C LEU A 402 6.65 -16.78 2.43
N GLU A 403 6.98 -17.57 1.41
CA GLU A 403 8.31 -17.60 0.84
C GLU A 403 8.51 -16.36 -0.06
N PRO A 404 9.51 -15.50 0.23
CA PRO A 404 9.74 -14.30 -0.56
C PRO A 404 10.30 -14.64 -1.94
N THR A 405 9.75 -14.03 -2.98
CA THR A 405 10.25 -14.14 -4.35
C THR A 405 11.36 -13.11 -4.61
N ALA A 406 12.10 -13.28 -5.70
CA ALA A 406 13.07 -12.29 -6.14
C ALA A 406 12.43 -10.91 -6.43
N SER A 407 11.12 -10.89 -6.76
CA SER A 407 10.36 -9.64 -6.93
C SER A 407 10.29 -8.80 -5.66
N LEU A 408 10.19 -9.42 -4.47
CA LEU A 408 10.22 -8.69 -3.19
C LEU A 408 11.55 -7.92 -3.03
N TYR A 409 12.67 -8.61 -3.20
CA TYR A 409 14.00 -8.01 -3.01
C TYR A 409 14.29 -6.91 -4.03
N HIS A 410 13.84 -7.06 -5.28
CA HIS A 410 14.02 -6.04 -6.31
C HIS A 410 13.08 -4.86 -6.12
N THR A 411 11.88 -5.08 -5.59
CA THR A 411 10.98 -4.01 -5.14
C THR A 411 11.60 -3.24 -3.97
N GLN A 412 12.13 -3.92 -2.94
CA GLN A 412 12.84 -3.28 -1.82
C GLN A 412 13.97 -2.38 -2.32
N ASN A 413 14.77 -2.88 -3.27
CA ASN A 413 15.87 -2.10 -3.86
C ASN A 413 15.34 -0.86 -4.60
N ALA A 414 14.34 -1.03 -5.48
CA ALA A 414 13.77 0.08 -6.26
C ALA A 414 13.03 1.13 -5.40
N LEU A 415 12.53 0.73 -4.24
CA LEU A 415 11.81 1.59 -3.29
C LEU A 415 12.66 2.03 -2.09
N GLU A 416 13.99 1.85 -2.12
CA GLU A 416 14.86 2.52 -1.16
C GLU A 416 14.53 4.03 -1.13
N PRO A 417 14.34 4.63 0.06
CA PRO A 417 13.84 6.01 0.12
C PRO A 417 14.83 7.06 -0.37
N LEU A 418 16.10 6.72 -0.51
CA LEU A 418 17.11 7.46 -1.27
C LEU A 418 17.75 6.48 -2.24
N HIS A 419 17.36 6.51 -3.51
CA HIS A 419 17.65 5.49 -4.51
C HIS A 419 18.34 6.05 -5.74
N ALA A 420 19.40 5.37 -6.20
CA ALA A 420 20.01 5.61 -7.50
C ALA A 420 19.54 4.55 -8.49
N GLN A 421 19.02 4.97 -9.62
CA GLN A 421 18.46 4.10 -10.65
C GLN A 421 19.04 4.34 -12.03
N PHE A 422 18.87 3.35 -12.92
CA PHE A 422 19.39 3.38 -14.28
C PHE A 422 18.24 3.25 -15.29
N ASP A 423 18.16 4.22 -16.20
CA ASP A 423 17.23 4.17 -17.35
C ASP A 423 17.88 3.34 -18.46
N TYR A 424 17.31 2.17 -18.74
CA TYR A 424 17.83 1.23 -19.73
C TYR A 424 17.61 1.73 -21.16
N LEU A 425 16.65 2.64 -21.42
CA LEU A 425 16.40 3.19 -22.76
C LEU A 425 17.39 4.29 -23.10
N LYS A 426 17.67 5.18 -22.14
CA LYS A 426 18.53 6.34 -22.34
C LYS A 426 19.97 6.11 -21.93
N ASN A 427 20.28 5.04 -21.18
CA ASN A 427 21.54 4.79 -20.51
C ASN A 427 21.92 5.89 -19.49
N MET A 428 20.94 6.48 -18.82
CA MET A 428 21.09 7.58 -17.88
C MET A 428 20.95 7.12 -16.43
N VAL A 429 21.68 7.76 -15.53
CA VAL A 429 21.55 7.56 -14.08
C VAL A 429 20.73 8.69 -13.49
N SER A 430 19.78 8.33 -12.63
CA SER A 430 18.92 9.25 -11.88
C SER A 430 18.94 8.94 -10.39
N VAL A 431 18.56 9.90 -9.54
CA VAL A 431 18.44 9.71 -8.09
C VAL A 431 17.07 10.18 -7.62
N CYS A 432 16.39 9.36 -6.85
CA CYS A 432 15.10 9.65 -6.23
C CYS A 432 15.27 9.78 -4.71
N ASN A 433 14.78 10.86 -4.12
CA ASN A 433 14.65 11.05 -2.69
C ASN A 433 13.16 11.04 -2.30
N ASP A 434 12.76 10.10 -1.45
CA ASP A 434 11.39 9.99 -0.93
C ASP A 434 11.27 10.48 0.53
N TYR A 435 12.37 10.89 1.15
CA TYR A 435 12.32 11.51 2.47
C TYR A 435 11.88 12.98 2.42
N TYR A 436 11.20 13.45 3.45
CA TYR A 436 11.00 14.89 3.68
C TYR A 436 12.21 15.54 4.35
N ARG A 437 13.39 15.23 3.83
CA ARG A 437 14.66 15.87 4.18
C ARG A 437 15.59 15.91 2.97
N SER A 438 16.39 16.96 2.89
CA SER A 438 17.41 17.08 1.84
C SER A 438 18.74 16.41 2.23
N PHE A 439 19.51 16.06 1.21
CA PHE A 439 20.86 15.54 1.34
C PHE A 439 21.82 16.42 0.55
N LYS A 440 22.95 16.79 1.20
CA LYS A 440 23.95 17.67 0.62
C LYS A 440 25.24 16.93 0.35
N ASN A 441 25.88 17.26 -0.80
CA ASN A 441 27.20 16.76 -1.17
C ASN A 441 27.28 15.21 -1.26
N TYR A 442 26.18 14.54 -1.60
CA TYR A 442 26.15 13.09 -1.78
C TYR A 442 26.87 12.71 -3.08
N LYS A 443 27.64 11.63 -3.02
CA LYS A 443 28.34 11.09 -4.18
C LYS A 443 27.51 9.99 -4.82
N VAL A 444 27.09 10.21 -6.06
CA VAL A 444 26.49 9.19 -6.93
C VAL A 444 27.61 8.56 -7.74
N LYS A 445 27.68 7.22 -7.76
CA LYS A 445 28.71 6.47 -8.47
C LYS A 445 28.09 5.37 -9.31
N ALA A 446 28.59 5.19 -10.54
CA ALA A 446 28.30 4.06 -11.41
C ALA A 446 29.60 3.35 -11.80
N ASP A 447 29.65 2.04 -11.58
CA ASP A 447 30.68 1.14 -12.08
C ASP A 447 30.02 0.09 -12.98
N VAL A 448 30.60 -0.22 -14.14
CA VAL A 448 30.16 -1.29 -15.02
C VAL A 448 31.22 -2.38 -15.10
N TYR A 449 30.77 -3.63 -14.99
CA TYR A 449 31.62 -4.81 -15.03
C TYR A 449 31.14 -5.75 -16.15
N ASP A 450 32.09 -6.31 -16.90
CA ASP A 450 31.83 -7.37 -17.88
C ASP A 450 31.67 -8.76 -17.21
N LEU A 451 31.38 -9.80 -17.98
CA LEU A 451 31.28 -11.18 -17.50
C LEU A 451 32.58 -11.71 -16.86
N ASN A 452 33.72 -11.12 -17.18
CA ASN A 452 35.01 -11.49 -16.61
C ASN A 452 35.33 -10.70 -15.32
N SER A 453 34.35 -10.01 -14.77
CA SER A 453 34.51 -9.10 -13.62
C SER A 453 35.50 -7.95 -13.84
N LYS A 454 35.84 -7.64 -15.11
CA LYS A 454 36.66 -6.49 -15.46
C LYS A 454 35.78 -5.22 -15.41
N LYS A 455 36.25 -4.23 -14.67
CA LYS A 455 35.60 -2.92 -14.67
C LYS A 455 35.90 -2.20 -15.99
N VAL A 456 34.86 -1.93 -16.75
CA VAL A 456 34.93 -1.32 -18.09
C VAL A 456 34.50 0.15 -18.12
N PHE A 457 33.79 0.59 -17.08
CA PHE A 457 33.36 1.98 -16.90
C PHE A 457 33.35 2.33 -15.42
N SER A 458 33.68 3.59 -15.09
CA SER A 458 33.53 4.13 -13.74
C SER A 458 33.37 5.65 -13.82
N TYR A 459 32.29 6.16 -13.25
CA TYR A 459 32.05 7.59 -13.15
C TYR A 459 31.39 7.93 -11.81
N SER A 460 31.62 9.14 -11.32
CA SER A 460 30.92 9.62 -10.13
C SER A 460 30.73 11.13 -10.18
N GLN A 461 29.62 11.58 -9.61
CA GLN A 461 29.24 12.98 -9.50
C GLN A 461 28.77 13.28 -8.08
N ARG A 462 29.01 14.50 -7.59
CA ARG A 462 28.40 14.98 -6.35
C ARG A 462 27.12 15.74 -6.65
N ILE A 463 26.12 15.52 -5.81
CA ILE A 463 24.78 16.13 -5.95
C ILE A 463 24.32 16.70 -4.61
N ASP A 464 23.47 17.71 -4.70
CA ASP A 464 22.51 18.08 -3.66
C ASP A 464 21.12 17.66 -4.14
N ILE A 465 20.36 17.01 -3.27
CA ILE A 465 18.98 16.62 -3.56
C ILE A 465 18.07 17.10 -2.43
N GLY A 466 16.98 17.76 -2.80
CA GLY A 466 15.97 18.30 -1.90
C GLY A 466 15.08 17.22 -1.29
N GLU A 467 14.16 17.64 -0.41
CA GLU A 467 13.13 16.75 0.13
C GLU A 467 12.14 16.35 -0.98
N ASP A 468 11.76 15.07 -1.02
CA ASP A 468 10.76 14.51 -1.94
C ASP A 468 11.05 14.79 -3.44
N GLU A 469 12.33 14.93 -3.81
CA GLU A 469 12.81 15.33 -5.13
C GLU A 469 13.35 14.16 -5.95
N VAL A 470 13.29 14.31 -7.28
CA VAL A 470 13.97 13.41 -8.23
C VAL A 470 14.92 14.23 -9.10
N LEU A 471 16.17 13.78 -9.17
CA LEU A 471 17.18 14.31 -10.09
C LEU A 471 17.32 13.33 -11.26
N ASN A 472 16.66 13.66 -12.37
CA ASN A 472 16.69 12.83 -13.56
C ASN A 472 17.90 13.13 -14.45
N ASP A 473 18.34 12.10 -15.18
CA ASP A 473 19.32 12.19 -16.26
C ASP A 473 20.63 12.89 -15.85
N LEU A 474 21.17 12.55 -14.65
CA LEU A 474 22.37 13.16 -14.06
C LEU A 474 23.62 12.98 -14.93
N PHE A 475 23.85 11.76 -15.40
CA PHE A 475 24.94 11.43 -16.32
C PHE A 475 24.66 10.14 -17.08
N LYS A 476 25.29 10.03 -18.25
CA LYS A 476 25.19 8.89 -19.14
C LYS A 476 26.26 7.85 -18.83
N ILE A 477 25.89 6.57 -18.95
CA ILE A 477 26.85 5.47 -18.99
C ILE A 477 27.14 5.18 -20.46
N ASP A 478 28.39 5.44 -20.88
CA ASP A 478 28.86 5.10 -22.21
C ASP A 478 29.48 3.69 -22.19
N PHE A 479 28.81 2.72 -22.78
CA PHE A 479 29.28 1.34 -22.85
C PHE A 479 30.37 1.20 -23.93
N PRO A 480 31.51 0.55 -23.60
CA PRO A 480 32.49 0.22 -24.64
C PRO A 480 31.90 -0.70 -25.70
N SER A 481 32.35 -0.55 -26.95
CA SER A 481 31.84 -1.34 -28.08
C SER A 481 32.15 -2.83 -27.99
N ASP A 482 33.17 -3.19 -27.20
CA ASP A 482 33.65 -4.55 -26.93
C ASP A 482 33.12 -5.15 -25.62
N ILE A 483 32.16 -4.54 -24.97
CA ILE A 483 31.58 -5.05 -23.75
C ILE A 483 30.86 -6.39 -23.98
N THR A 484 30.98 -7.30 -23.03
CA THR A 484 30.27 -8.57 -23.11
C THR A 484 28.74 -8.37 -23.17
N PRO A 485 27.99 -9.22 -23.90
CA PRO A 485 26.53 -9.09 -24.02
C PRO A 485 25.81 -9.02 -22.68
N VAL A 486 26.29 -9.76 -21.68
CA VAL A 486 25.86 -9.65 -20.29
C VAL A 486 26.92 -8.86 -19.52
N HIS A 487 26.47 -7.85 -18.80
CA HIS A 487 27.32 -7.00 -17.97
C HIS A 487 26.51 -6.51 -16.74
N PHE A 488 27.21 -5.99 -15.74
CA PHE A 488 26.61 -5.60 -14.47
C PHE A 488 26.84 -4.11 -14.22
N ILE A 489 25.79 -3.38 -13.89
CA ILE A 489 25.85 -1.97 -13.49
C ILE A 489 25.70 -1.94 -11.96
N ARG A 490 26.69 -1.39 -11.29
CA ARG A 490 26.64 -1.12 -9.85
C ARG A 490 26.49 0.38 -9.62
N LEU A 491 25.35 0.78 -9.06
CA LEU A 491 25.10 2.13 -8.58
C LEU A 491 25.36 2.21 -7.08
N GLY A 492 25.78 3.36 -6.60
CA GLY A 492 26.01 3.62 -5.17
C GLY A 492 25.85 5.08 -4.82
N LEU A 493 25.31 5.30 -3.62
CA LEU A 493 25.12 6.61 -2.98
C LEU A 493 25.94 6.65 -1.68
N SER A 494 26.73 7.72 -1.45
CA SER A 494 27.54 7.86 -0.24
C SER A 494 27.81 9.34 0.12
#